data_10869f820e07eff0583dbb846c2b30dd
#
_entry.id   10869f820e07eff0583dbb846c2b30dd
#
_cell.length_a   1.000
_cell.length_b   1.000
_cell.length_c   1.000
_cell.angle_alpha   90.00
_cell.angle_beta   90.00
_cell.angle_gamma   90.00
#
_symmetry.space_group_name_H-M   'P 1'
#
loop_
_entity.id
_entity.type
_entity.pdbx_description
1 polymer ?
#
loop_
_entity_poly.entity_id
_entity_poly.type
_entity_poly.pdbx_seq_one_letter_code
_entity_poly.pdbx_strand_id
1 'polypeptide(L)'
;MRVLSYLLVVLSLTGCVTTYVPPSQDGNATIEFRGSSIQGSHFYMFPEGRDCSGKAIIAAENNFHNPGAKPLIVAADREFAIMVVTVRWPKYCQVITSFVPRADSNYVVVADNNSEHCSMDVFQREQSGSQSKLVPESSQRHRTSRTVPPLLESGSFCKP
;
A
#
# COMPACT_ATOMS: atom_id res chain seq x y z
N MET A 1 9.37 -7.52 49.06
CA MET A 1 8.46 -8.07 48.07
C MET A 1 7.69 -6.99 47.25
N ARG A 2 8.30 -5.83 46.96
CA ARG A 2 7.62 -4.75 46.19
C ARG A 2 8.25 -4.44 44.82
N VAL A 3 9.38 -5.09 44.49
CA VAL A 3 10.10 -4.83 43.24
C VAL A 3 9.67 -5.75 42.08
N LEU A 4 8.97 -6.83 42.36
CA LEU A 4 8.53 -7.80 41.34
C LEU A 4 7.29 -7.37 40.56
N SER A 5 6.51 -6.39 41.07
CA SER A 5 5.27 -5.89 40.40
C SER A 5 5.55 -4.94 39.24
N TYR A 6 6.71 -4.31 39.15
CA TYR A 6 7.01 -3.36 38.06
C TYR A 6 7.57 -4.00 36.79
N LEU A 7 7.99 -5.27 36.86
CA LEU A 7 8.58 -5.97 35.71
C LEU A 7 7.53 -6.54 34.75
N LEU A 8 6.26 -6.65 35.19
CA LEU A 8 5.18 -7.26 34.38
C LEU A 8 4.44 -6.29 33.47
N VAL A 9 4.64 -4.98 33.60
CA VAL A 9 3.92 -3.96 32.83
C VAL A 9 4.63 -3.60 31.51
N VAL A 10 5.89 -3.98 31.32
CA VAL A 10 6.70 -3.57 30.15
C VAL A 10 6.57 -4.52 28.95
N LEU A 11 5.93 -5.66 29.08
CA LEU A 11 5.91 -6.72 28.05
C LEU A 11 4.73 -6.67 27.08
N SER A 12 3.86 -5.68 27.11
CA SER A 12 2.63 -5.65 26.26
C SER A 12 2.64 -4.63 25.12
N LEU A 13 3.79 -4.09 24.72
CA LEU A 13 3.92 -3.16 23.59
C LEU A 13 4.50 -3.81 22.32
N THR A 14 4.20 -5.07 22.08
CA THR A 14 4.43 -5.64 20.74
C THR A 14 3.33 -5.09 19.82
N GLY A 15 3.63 -3.99 19.15
CA GLY A 15 2.77 -3.46 18.09
C GLY A 15 2.59 -4.55 17.03
N CYS A 16 1.43 -5.20 17.01
CA CYS A 16 1.10 -6.16 15.96
C CYS A 16 0.99 -5.38 14.65
N VAL A 17 1.86 -5.68 13.70
CA VAL A 17 1.71 -5.19 12.33
C VAL A 17 0.44 -5.83 11.77
N THR A 18 -0.52 -5.01 11.39
CA THR A 18 -1.81 -5.47 10.86
C THR A 18 -1.63 -5.87 9.40
N THR A 19 -2.05 -7.08 9.03
CA THR A 19 -2.16 -7.48 7.63
C THR A 19 -3.48 -6.94 7.07
N TYR A 20 -3.44 -6.44 5.84
CA TYR A 20 -4.65 -5.98 5.17
C TYR A 20 -5.64 -7.13 4.98
N VAL A 21 -6.89 -6.89 5.38
CA VAL A 21 -8.01 -7.83 5.20
C VAL A 21 -8.88 -7.29 4.08
N PRO A 22 -9.01 -8.01 2.95
CA PRO A 22 -9.87 -7.59 1.86
C PRO A 22 -11.33 -7.48 2.30
N PRO A 23 -12.08 -6.51 1.75
CA PRO A 23 -13.51 -6.41 2.03
C PRO A 23 -14.28 -7.60 1.45
N SER A 24 -15.33 -8.01 2.14
CA SER A 24 -16.20 -9.16 1.76
C SER A 24 -17.42 -8.75 0.92
N GLN A 25 -17.55 -7.49 0.56
CA GLN A 25 -18.72 -6.94 -0.13
C GLN A 25 -18.57 -7.02 -1.66
N ASP A 26 -19.70 -7.11 -2.36
CA ASP A 26 -19.76 -6.97 -3.81
C ASP A 26 -19.41 -5.52 -4.22
N GLY A 27 -19.03 -5.32 -5.49
CA GLY A 27 -18.66 -4.00 -6.01
C GLY A 27 -17.25 -3.55 -5.61
N ASN A 28 -16.37 -4.48 -5.32
CA ASN A 28 -14.96 -4.20 -5.04
C ASN A 28 -14.17 -3.93 -6.32
N ALA A 29 -13.02 -3.28 -6.18
CA ALA A 29 -12.03 -3.20 -7.24
C ALA A 29 -10.89 -4.19 -7.01
N THR A 30 -10.13 -4.47 -8.07
CA THR A 30 -8.93 -5.31 -7.98
C THR A 30 -7.68 -4.54 -8.39
N ILE A 31 -6.56 -4.84 -7.76
CA ILE A 31 -5.26 -4.24 -8.05
C ILE A 31 -4.24 -5.33 -8.34
N GLU A 32 -3.62 -5.24 -9.51
CA GLU A 32 -2.44 -5.99 -9.88
C GLU A 32 -1.20 -5.11 -9.70
N PHE A 33 -0.18 -5.62 -9.02
CA PHE A 33 1.09 -4.90 -8.89
C PHE A 33 2.07 -5.35 -9.97
N ARG A 34 2.76 -4.38 -10.58
CA ARG A 34 3.83 -4.60 -11.57
C ARG A 34 5.04 -3.75 -11.23
N GLY A 35 6.23 -4.21 -11.59
CA GLY A 35 7.45 -3.42 -11.44
C GLY A 35 8.69 -4.20 -11.85
N SER A 36 9.73 -3.47 -12.25
CA SER A 36 10.92 -4.06 -12.87
C SER A 36 12.07 -4.33 -11.88
N SER A 37 12.06 -3.81 -10.68
CA SER A 37 13.27 -3.79 -9.83
C SER A 37 12.99 -3.77 -8.33
N ILE A 38 12.05 -4.58 -7.84
CA ILE A 38 11.50 -4.40 -6.50
C ILE A 38 11.98 -5.45 -5.49
N GLN A 39 13.10 -6.12 -5.74
CA GLN A 39 13.72 -6.96 -4.70
C GLN A 39 14.03 -6.12 -3.46
N GLY A 40 13.51 -6.56 -2.31
CA GLY A 40 13.65 -5.85 -1.02
C GLY A 40 12.64 -4.72 -0.81
N SER A 41 11.55 -4.65 -1.59
CA SER A 41 10.49 -3.68 -1.37
C SER A 41 9.39 -4.24 -0.49
N HIS A 42 8.86 -3.38 0.38
CA HIS A 42 7.69 -3.66 1.20
C HIS A 42 6.53 -2.79 0.72
N PHE A 43 5.35 -3.41 0.63
CA PHE A 43 4.12 -2.74 0.25
C PHE A 43 3.21 -2.63 1.45
N TYR A 44 2.71 -1.43 1.65
CA TYR A 44 1.74 -1.12 2.68
C TYR A 44 0.52 -0.49 2.05
N MET A 45 -0.60 -0.67 2.69
CA MET A 45 -1.85 -0.08 2.33
C MET A 45 -2.41 0.73 3.49
N PHE A 46 -3.09 1.81 3.14
CA PHE A 46 -3.78 2.68 4.08
C PHE A 46 -5.25 2.76 3.65
N PRO A 47 -6.17 2.11 4.36
CA PRO A 47 -7.61 2.20 4.08
C PRO A 47 -8.14 3.62 4.09
N GLU A 48 -7.54 4.51 4.89
CA GLU A 48 -7.83 5.93 4.91
C GLU A 48 -6.78 6.69 4.07
N GLY A 49 -7.08 6.86 2.78
CA GLY A 49 -6.11 7.41 1.81
C GLY A 49 -5.78 8.87 2.01
N ARG A 50 -6.68 9.65 2.61
CA ARG A 50 -6.53 11.10 2.76
C ARG A 50 -5.33 11.48 3.64
N ASP A 51 -5.16 10.83 4.75
CA ASP A 51 -4.09 11.07 5.71
C ASP A 51 -3.16 9.87 5.90
N CYS A 52 -3.39 8.80 5.14
CA CYS A 52 -2.66 7.53 5.21
C CYS A 52 -2.67 6.94 6.63
N SER A 53 -3.85 6.82 7.23
CA SER A 53 -4.01 6.12 8.50
C SER A 53 -4.45 4.67 8.33
N GLY A 54 -4.28 3.87 9.37
CA GLY A 54 -4.61 2.45 9.36
C GLY A 54 -3.63 1.61 8.53
N LYS A 55 -2.34 1.88 8.64
CA LYS A 55 -1.28 1.16 7.92
C LYS A 55 -1.41 -0.35 8.08
N ALA A 56 -1.45 -1.06 6.98
CA ALA A 56 -1.48 -2.52 6.92
C ALA A 56 -0.46 -3.04 5.90
N ILE A 57 0.12 -4.21 6.14
CA ILE A 57 0.98 -4.88 5.18
C ILE A 57 0.12 -5.59 4.13
N ILE A 58 0.50 -5.47 2.87
CA ILE A 58 -0.06 -6.28 1.78
C ILE A 58 0.55 -7.67 1.87
N ALA A 59 -0.31 -8.69 1.91
CA ALA A 59 0.12 -10.08 2.03
C ALA A 59 1.07 -10.50 0.89
N ALA A 60 2.00 -11.40 1.18
CA ALA A 60 2.99 -11.87 0.22
C ALA A 60 2.38 -12.54 -1.01
N GLU A 61 1.19 -13.14 -0.88
CA GLU A 61 0.46 -13.77 -1.98
C GLU A 61 -0.06 -12.77 -3.02
N ASN A 62 -0.17 -11.49 -2.65
CA ASN A 62 -0.51 -10.38 -3.54
C ASN A 62 0.74 -9.66 -4.06
N ASN A 63 1.92 -10.13 -3.68
CA ASN A 63 3.16 -9.49 -4.05
C ASN A 63 3.59 -9.94 -5.46
N PHE A 64 3.81 -8.99 -6.33
CA PHE A 64 4.16 -9.19 -7.76
C PHE A 64 5.51 -9.90 -8.01
N HIS A 65 6.32 -10.14 -7.00
CA HIS A 65 7.50 -11.03 -7.13
C HIS A 65 7.10 -12.50 -7.26
N ASN A 66 5.86 -12.84 -6.96
CA ASN A 66 5.35 -14.17 -7.14
C ASN A 66 4.72 -14.28 -8.54
N PRO A 67 5.19 -15.17 -9.42
CA PRO A 67 4.60 -15.39 -10.75
C PRO A 67 3.09 -15.76 -10.74
N GLY A 68 2.57 -16.14 -9.59
CA GLY A 68 1.15 -16.45 -9.38
C GLY A 68 0.45 -15.48 -8.44
N ALA A 69 0.95 -14.24 -8.30
CA ALA A 69 0.36 -13.26 -7.39
C ALA A 69 -1.12 -13.03 -7.71
N LYS A 70 -1.95 -13.11 -6.67
CA LYS A 70 -3.38 -12.80 -6.78
C LYS A 70 -3.59 -11.30 -6.77
N PRO A 71 -4.53 -10.76 -7.56
CA PRO A 71 -4.92 -9.37 -7.42
C PRO A 71 -5.36 -9.05 -5.98
N LEU A 72 -4.98 -7.89 -5.49
CA LEU A 72 -5.47 -7.36 -4.22
C LEU A 72 -6.89 -6.85 -4.41
N ILE A 73 -7.81 -7.29 -3.55
CA ILE A 73 -9.20 -6.80 -3.55
C ILE A 73 -9.26 -5.59 -2.62
N VAL A 74 -9.85 -4.49 -3.09
CA VAL A 74 -9.99 -3.23 -2.34
C VAL A 74 -11.41 -2.71 -2.42
N ALA A 75 -11.84 -1.99 -1.37
CA ALA A 75 -13.13 -1.33 -1.38
C ALA A 75 -13.17 -0.24 -2.47
N ALA A 76 -14.25 -0.20 -3.24
CA ALA A 76 -14.49 0.86 -4.22
C ALA A 76 -15.08 2.12 -3.56
N ASP A 77 -15.11 3.21 -4.35
CA ASP A 77 -15.76 4.49 -4.06
C ASP A 77 -15.24 5.21 -2.78
N ARG A 78 -14.09 4.81 -2.30
CA ARG A 78 -13.40 5.49 -1.20
C ARG A 78 -11.90 5.62 -1.51
N GLU A 79 -11.34 6.75 -1.11
CA GLU A 79 -9.91 6.97 -1.29
C GLU A 79 -9.10 6.05 -0.36
N PHE A 80 -8.14 5.35 -0.93
CA PHE A 80 -7.12 4.64 -0.17
C PHE A 80 -5.73 4.98 -0.71
N ALA A 81 -4.69 4.67 0.04
CA ALA A 81 -3.33 4.90 -0.41
C ALA A 81 -2.49 3.62 -0.34
N ILE A 82 -1.49 3.57 -1.19
CA ILE A 82 -0.47 2.53 -1.24
C ILE A 82 0.88 3.19 -1.01
N MET A 83 1.72 2.56 -0.21
CA MET A 83 3.11 2.96 0.00
C MET A 83 4.03 1.82 -0.42
N VAL A 84 5.01 2.14 -1.23
CA VAL A 84 6.16 1.28 -1.47
C VAL A 84 7.36 1.82 -0.72
N VAL A 85 8.05 0.93 -0.02
CA VAL A 85 9.32 1.24 0.66
C VAL A 85 10.36 0.27 0.13
N THR A 86 11.44 0.80 -0.41
CA THR A 86 12.59 0.01 -0.86
C THR A 86 13.84 0.48 -0.15
N VAL A 87 14.60 -0.46 0.40
CA VAL A 87 15.88 -0.18 1.03
C VAL A 87 16.97 -0.86 0.22
N ARG A 88 17.78 -0.06 -0.46
CA ARG A 88 19.02 -0.51 -1.10
C ARG A 88 20.15 0.35 -0.54
N TRP A 89 20.85 -0.17 0.44
CA TRP A 89 21.95 0.58 1.05
C TRP A 89 22.93 1.15 0.02
N PRO A 90 23.27 2.45 0.06
CA PRO A 90 22.87 3.47 1.04
C PRO A 90 21.56 4.22 0.67
N LYS A 91 20.79 3.76 -0.30
CA LYS A 91 19.59 4.45 -0.80
C LYS A 91 18.32 3.95 -0.12
N TYR A 92 17.45 4.88 0.20
CA TYR A 92 16.10 4.67 0.71
C TYR A 92 15.10 5.32 -0.25
N CYS A 93 14.08 4.58 -0.62
CA CYS A 93 13.01 5.05 -1.47
C CYS A 93 11.68 4.81 -0.79
N GLN A 94 10.86 5.85 -0.70
CA GLN A 94 9.48 5.75 -0.23
C GLN A 94 8.59 6.58 -1.14
N VAL A 95 7.60 5.94 -1.74
CA VAL A 95 6.56 6.61 -2.54
C VAL A 95 5.21 6.25 -1.99
N ILE A 96 4.33 7.25 -1.87
CA ILE A 96 2.95 7.06 -1.44
C ILE A 96 2.04 7.65 -2.52
N THR A 97 1.10 6.84 -2.98
CA THR A 97 0.10 7.22 -3.97
C THR A 97 -1.28 6.84 -3.49
N SER A 98 -2.25 7.76 -3.59
CA SER A 98 -3.66 7.50 -3.30
C SER A 98 -4.50 7.64 -4.55
N PHE A 99 -5.63 6.96 -4.60
CA PHE A 99 -6.67 7.09 -5.62
C PHE A 99 -8.02 6.57 -5.12
N VAL A 100 -9.08 6.82 -5.89
CA VAL A 100 -10.43 6.33 -5.59
C VAL A 100 -10.81 5.28 -6.63
N PRO A 101 -10.75 3.98 -6.30
CA PRO A 101 -11.13 2.93 -7.23
C PRO A 101 -12.62 2.93 -7.47
N ARG A 102 -13.04 2.61 -8.70
CA ARG A 102 -14.44 2.41 -9.07
C ARG A 102 -14.82 0.96 -8.87
N ALA A 103 -16.09 0.72 -8.53
CA ALA A 103 -16.63 -0.63 -8.42
C ALA A 103 -16.39 -1.44 -9.70
N ASP A 104 -16.13 -2.73 -9.53
CA ASP A 104 -15.92 -3.72 -10.60
C ASP A 104 -14.78 -3.38 -11.59
N SER A 105 -13.90 -2.46 -11.19
CA SER A 105 -12.79 -2.04 -12.02
C SER A 105 -11.49 -2.76 -11.66
N ASN A 106 -10.63 -2.93 -12.67
CA ASN A 106 -9.32 -3.55 -12.51
C ASN A 106 -8.23 -2.50 -12.67
N TYR A 107 -7.31 -2.45 -11.72
CA TYR A 107 -6.20 -1.51 -11.71
C TYR A 107 -4.87 -2.22 -11.81
N VAL A 108 -3.88 -1.52 -12.35
CA VAL A 108 -2.49 -1.93 -12.38
C VAL A 108 -1.67 -0.83 -11.71
N VAL A 109 -1.01 -1.17 -10.63
CA VAL A 109 -0.05 -0.29 -9.95
C VAL A 109 1.34 -0.66 -10.45
N VAL A 110 1.99 0.28 -11.11
CA VAL A 110 3.35 0.13 -11.61
C VAL A 110 4.28 0.90 -10.68
N ALA A 111 5.14 0.18 -9.99
CA ALA A 111 6.18 0.80 -9.17
C ALA A 111 7.54 0.57 -9.83
N ASP A 112 8.28 1.64 -10.09
CA ASP A 112 9.64 1.59 -10.61
C ASP A 112 10.62 2.20 -9.60
N ASN A 113 11.68 1.46 -9.36
CA ASN A 113 12.76 1.87 -8.48
C ASN A 113 14.09 1.61 -9.19
N ASN A 114 14.48 2.52 -10.02
CA ASN A 114 15.82 2.51 -10.60
C ASN A 114 16.82 3.28 -9.72
N SER A 115 18.08 3.35 -10.15
CA SER A 115 19.14 3.99 -9.36
C SER A 115 18.95 5.49 -9.12
N GLU A 116 18.05 6.14 -9.86
CA GLU A 116 17.89 7.60 -9.86
C GLU A 116 16.51 8.05 -9.41
N HIS A 117 15.47 7.27 -9.71
CA HIS A 117 14.09 7.66 -9.47
C HIS A 117 13.29 6.53 -8.81
N CYS A 118 12.35 6.96 -7.96
CA CYS A 118 11.30 6.13 -7.43
C CYS A 118 9.97 6.68 -7.89
N SER A 119 9.19 5.88 -8.57
CA SER A 119 7.84 6.25 -8.97
C SER A 119 6.84 5.15 -8.67
N MET A 120 5.59 5.53 -8.55
CA MET A 120 4.47 4.62 -8.46
C MET A 120 3.27 5.27 -9.14
N ASP A 121 2.83 4.63 -10.22
CA ASP A 121 1.73 5.10 -11.05
C ASP A 121 0.59 4.09 -11.06
N VAL A 122 -0.64 4.58 -11.12
CA VAL A 122 -1.85 3.78 -11.15
C VAL A 122 -2.52 3.90 -12.50
N PHE A 123 -2.85 2.77 -13.07
CA PHE A 123 -3.57 2.68 -14.35
C PHE A 123 -4.86 1.88 -14.15
N GLN A 124 -5.94 2.34 -14.73
CA GLN A 124 -7.14 1.54 -14.90
C GLN A 124 -7.00 0.66 -16.14
N ARG A 125 -7.38 -0.61 -16.03
CA ARG A 125 -7.44 -1.52 -17.17
C ARG A 125 -8.81 -1.41 -17.81
N GLU A 126 -8.86 -0.82 -18.99
CA GLU A 126 -10.07 -0.76 -19.81
C GLU A 126 -10.07 -1.90 -20.82
N GLN A 127 -11.22 -2.56 -20.97
CA GLN A 127 -11.42 -3.56 -22.02
C GLN A 127 -12.18 -2.92 -23.19
N SER A 128 -11.59 -3.03 -24.39
CA SER A 128 -12.23 -2.64 -25.65
C SER A 128 -12.23 -3.84 -26.59
N GLY A 129 -13.32 -4.59 -26.60
CA GLY A 129 -13.41 -5.86 -27.32
C GLY A 129 -12.43 -6.91 -26.76
N SER A 130 -11.56 -7.45 -27.62
CA SER A 130 -10.53 -8.43 -27.25
C SER A 130 -9.21 -7.82 -26.74
N GLN A 131 -9.08 -6.49 -26.78
CA GLN A 131 -7.85 -5.80 -26.37
C GLN A 131 -8.04 -5.13 -25.02
N SER A 132 -7.03 -5.22 -24.16
CA SER A 132 -6.97 -4.46 -22.90
C SER A 132 -5.97 -3.31 -23.04
N LYS A 133 -6.38 -2.11 -22.61
CA LYS A 133 -5.56 -0.91 -22.58
C LYS A 133 -5.39 -0.44 -21.15
N LEU A 134 -4.20 0.04 -20.81
CA LEU A 134 -3.94 0.74 -19.55
C LEU A 134 -4.12 2.25 -19.77
N VAL A 135 -4.98 2.84 -18.95
CA VAL A 135 -5.28 4.29 -18.96
C VAL A 135 -4.88 4.85 -17.59
N PRO A 136 -4.14 5.97 -17.54
CA PRO A 136 -3.77 6.58 -16.26
C PRO A 136 -5.01 6.88 -15.41
N GLU A 137 -4.95 6.54 -14.12
CA GLU A 137 -6.05 6.78 -13.18
C GLU A 137 -6.14 8.27 -12.83
N SER A 138 -7.26 8.89 -13.19
CA SER A 138 -7.47 10.34 -13.10
C SER A 138 -7.56 10.87 -11.66
N SER A 139 -7.97 10.02 -10.72
CA SER A 139 -8.05 10.38 -9.29
C SER A 139 -6.72 10.18 -8.54
N GLN A 140 -5.67 9.68 -9.21
CA GLN A 140 -4.36 9.46 -8.62
C GLN A 140 -3.77 10.74 -8.04
N ARG A 141 -3.21 10.64 -6.84
CA ARG A 141 -2.49 11.72 -6.15
C ARG A 141 -1.24 11.17 -5.47
N HIS A 142 -0.10 11.80 -5.73
CA HIS A 142 1.11 11.53 -4.94
C HIS A 142 0.99 12.21 -3.58
N ARG A 143 1.23 11.45 -2.53
CA ARG A 143 1.13 11.92 -1.14
C ARG A 143 2.51 12.20 -0.57
N THR A 144 2.61 13.29 0.17
CA THR A 144 3.84 13.62 0.90
C THR A 144 3.82 12.93 2.26
N SER A 145 4.84 12.13 2.56
CA SER A 145 4.99 11.54 3.89
C SER A 145 5.26 12.59 4.96
N ARG A 146 4.85 12.31 6.19
CA ARG A 146 5.26 13.12 7.35
C ARG A 146 6.74 12.91 7.62
N THR A 147 7.42 13.97 8.02
CA THR A 147 8.85 13.93 8.40
C THR A 147 9.08 13.05 9.64
N VAL A 148 8.10 13.06 10.56
CA VAL A 148 8.10 12.21 11.75
C VAL A 148 6.93 11.23 11.59
N PRO A 149 7.21 9.92 11.43
CA PRO A 149 6.16 8.91 11.38
C PRO A 149 5.40 8.87 12.71
N PRO A 150 4.12 8.47 12.70
CA PRO A 150 3.37 8.29 13.94
C PRO A 150 3.97 7.12 14.76
N LEU A 151 3.86 7.22 16.07
CA LEU A 151 4.33 6.16 16.99
C LEU A 151 3.51 4.87 16.87
N LEU A 152 2.24 5.00 16.44
CA LEU A 152 1.33 3.88 16.25
C LEU A 152 1.03 3.68 14.77
N GLU A 153 0.92 2.43 14.34
CA GLU A 153 0.58 2.05 12.95
C GLU A 153 -0.80 2.60 12.50
N SER A 154 -1.69 2.93 13.44
CA SER A 154 -2.98 3.58 13.18
C SER A 154 -2.89 5.08 12.97
N GLY A 155 -1.74 5.70 13.20
CA GLY A 155 -1.57 7.14 13.02
C GLY A 155 -1.48 7.57 11.56
N SER A 156 -1.52 8.89 11.32
CA SER A 156 -1.43 9.47 9.98
C SER A 156 0.01 9.48 9.45
N PHE A 157 0.26 8.84 8.34
CA PHE A 157 1.56 8.77 7.67
C PHE A 157 1.77 9.84 6.60
N CYS A 158 0.69 10.41 6.05
CA CYS A 158 0.74 11.48 5.07
C CYS A 158 0.37 12.84 5.66
N LYS A 159 0.81 13.88 4.97
CA LYS A 159 0.25 15.22 5.15
C LYS A 159 -1.13 15.25 4.47
N PRO A 160 -2.16 15.78 5.12
CA PRO A 160 -3.49 15.89 4.54
C PRO A 160 -3.54 16.80 3.31
#